data_829377b30e0b444c3ff273182b8d1b60
#
_entry.id   829377b30e0b444c3ff273182b8d1b60
#
_cell.length_a   1.000
_cell.length_b   1.000
_cell.length_c   1.000
_cell.angle_alpha   90.00
_cell.angle_beta   90.00
_cell.angle_gamma   90.00
#
_symmetry.space_group_name_H-M   'P 1'
#
loop_
_entity.id
_entity.type
_entity.pdbx_description
1 polymer ?
#
loop_
_entity_poly.entity_id
_entity_poly.type
_entity_poly.pdbx_seq_one_letter_code
_entity_poly.pdbx_strand_id
1 'polypeptide(L)'
;MRKIERQMNSALHAKKNWAGSNTTVVYNDSTNCSSVLLHGHQIATLDHHTNALRLSSCGYQTNTTKSRLNALLSEFKYGCRVFQKQWDWYLQNVNQTVDFWDGMILCQGEIL
;
A
#
# COMPACT_ATOMS: atom_id res chain seq x y z
N MET A 1 5.29 -2.88 -13.52
CA MET A 1 5.51 -2.03 -12.33
C MET A 1 6.44 -0.89 -12.69
N ARG A 2 6.13 0.31 -12.27
CA ARG A 2 6.94 1.50 -12.55
C ARG A 2 8.25 1.45 -11.75
N LYS A 3 9.29 2.11 -12.30
CA LYS A 3 10.61 2.16 -11.64
C LYS A 3 10.52 2.73 -10.22
N ILE A 4 9.76 3.82 -10.04
CA ILE A 4 9.57 4.44 -8.72
C ILE A 4 8.93 3.47 -7.73
N GLU A 5 8.05 2.60 -8.20
CA GLU A 5 7.38 1.60 -7.36
C GLU A 5 8.33 0.46 -6.96
N ARG A 6 9.22 0.06 -7.86
CA ARG A 6 10.27 -0.90 -7.51
C ARG A 6 11.22 -0.33 -6.46
N GLN A 7 11.58 0.94 -6.59
CA GLN A 7 12.44 1.63 -5.60
C GLN A 7 11.74 1.76 -4.25
N MET A 8 10.45 2.12 -4.26
CA MET A 8 9.62 2.17 -3.06
C MET A 8 9.60 0.82 -2.35
N ASN A 9 9.33 -0.26 -3.09
CA ASN A 9 9.27 -1.61 -2.51
C ASN A 9 10.63 -2.07 -1.99
N SER A 10 11.72 -1.73 -2.66
CA SER A 10 13.08 -2.02 -2.18
C SER A 10 13.36 -1.34 -0.85
N ALA A 11 12.95 -0.08 -0.70
CA ALA A 11 13.13 0.66 0.55
C ALA A 11 12.33 0.02 1.69
N LEU A 12 11.11 -0.45 1.40
CA LEU A 12 10.29 -1.14 2.39
C LEU A 12 10.95 -2.44 2.85
N HIS A 13 11.45 -3.25 1.94
CA HIS A 13 12.16 -4.49 2.30
C HIS A 13 13.42 -4.20 3.12
N ALA A 14 14.14 -3.15 2.77
CA ALA A 14 15.40 -2.80 3.44
C ALA A 14 15.18 -2.04 4.75
N LYS A 15 13.94 -1.68 5.10
CA LYS A 15 13.61 -0.85 6.28
C LYS A 15 14.40 0.45 6.26
N LYS A 16 14.34 1.16 5.15
CA LYS A 16 15.09 2.41 4.93
C LYS A 16 14.15 3.53 4.58
N ASN A 17 14.59 4.75 4.91
CA ASN A 17 13.96 5.97 4.40
C ASN A 17 14.38 6.16 2.94
N TRP A 18 13.42 6.59 2.12
CA TRP A 18 13.66 6.82 0.71
C TRP A 18 12.65 7.86 0.20
N ALA A 19 13.06 8.64 -0.77
CA ALA A 19 12.18 9.61 -1.43
C ALA A 19 12.40 9.58 -2.94
N GLY A 20 11.32 9.45 -3.68
CA GLY A 20 11.26 9.67 -5.13
C GLY A 20 10.63 11.02 -5.42
N SER A 21 10.11 11.23 -6.65
CA SER A 21 9.56 12.54 -7.03
C SER A 21 8.32 12.91 -6.23
N ASN A 22 7.40 11.97 -6.07
CA ASN A 22 6.13 12.20 -5.37
C ASN A 22 5.85 11.16 -4.28
N THR A 23 6.77 10.24 -4.05
CA THR A 23 6.56 9.10 -3.15
C THR A 23 7.70 9.03 -2.14
N THR A 24 7.35 8.83 -0.88
CA THR A 24 8.31 8.79 0.23
C THR A 24 8.05 7.53 1.06
N VAL A 25 9.12 6.88 1.52
CA VAL A 25 9.06 5.80 2.50
C VAL A 25 9.77 6.26 3.76
N VAL A 26 9.09 6.16 4.90
CA VAL A 26 9.63 6.52 6.21
C VAL A 26 9.58 5.29 7.10
N TYR A 27 10.75 4.83 7.55
CA TYR A 27 10.84 3.72 8.49
C TYR A 27 10.99 4.26 9.92
N ASN A 28 10.16 3.72 10.83
CA ASN A 28 10.23 4.03 12.25
C ASN A 28 10.71 2.80 13.01
N ASP A 29 11.93 2.84 13.54
CA ASP A 29 12.52 1.71 14.24
C ASP A 29 11.90 1.45 15.61
N SER A 30 11.30 2.46 16.24
CA SER A 30 10.61 2.30 17.53
C SER A 30 9.39 1.39 17.40
N THR A 31 8.67 1.48 16.29
CA THR A 31 7.46 0.69 16.04
C THR A 31 7.71 -0.46 15.08
N ASN A 32 8.87 -0.49 14.41
CA ASN A 32 9.19 -1.43 13.33
C ASN A 32 8.14 -1.38 12.20
N CYS A 33 7.69 -0.18 11.86
CA CYS A 33 6.71 0.06 10.82
C CYS A 33 7.28 1.01 9.78
N SER A 34 6.89 0.81 8.53
CA SER A 34 7.20 1.74 7.43
C SER A 34 5.92 2.39 6.94
N SER A 35 5.99 3.70 6.68
CA SER A 35 4.89 4.45 6.09
C SER A 35 5.24 4.83 4.66
N VAL A 36 4.24 4.76 3.78
CA VAL A 36 4.37 5.19 2.39
C VAL A 36 3.49 6.42 2.20
N LEU A 37 4.10 7.51 1.72
CA LEU A 37 3.39 8.76 1.48
C LEU A 37 3.42 9.09 -0.02
N LEU A 38 2.28 9.51 -0.54
CA LEU A 38 2.15 10.02 -1.91
C LEU A 38 1.72 11.47 -1.82
N HIS A 39 2.53 12.38 -2.37
CA HIS A 39 2.33 13.84 -2.20
C HIS A 39 2.15 14.25 -0.73
N GLY A 40 2.89 13.59 0.18
CA GLY A 40 2.81 13.86 1.61
C GLY A 40 1.63 13.22 2.32
N HIS A 41 0.75 12.50 1.63
CA HIS A 41 -0.39 11.81 2.23
C HIS A 41 -0.06 10.34 2.46
N GLN A 42 -0.26 9.86 3.67
CA GLN A 42 0.08 8.49 4.04
C GLN A 42 -0.95 7.52 3.45
N ILE A 43 -0.54 6.80 2.41
CA ILE A 43 -1.41 5.84 1.70
C ILE A 43 -1.26 4.41 2.21
N ALA A 44 -0.17 4.10 2.92
CA ALA A 44 0.04 2.75 3.43
C ALA A 44 0.95 2.75 4.64
N THR A 45 0.77 1.74 5.49
CA THR A 45 1.68 1.43 6.59
C THR A 45 1.92 -0.08 6.59
N LEU A 46 3.18 -0.47 6.59
CA LEU A 46 3.58 -1.88 6.69
C LEU A 46 4.16 -2.13 8.07
N ASP A 47 3.54 -3.03 8.83
CA ASP A 47 4.05 -3.50 10.10
C ASP A 47 5.00 -4.66 9.81
N HIS A 48 6.30 -4.45 10.01
CA HIS A 48 7.30 -5.47 9.71
C HIS A 48 7.25 -6.65 10.68
N HIS A 49 6.68 -6.46 11.87
CA HIS A 49 6.56 -7.52 12.87
C HIS A 49 5.49 -8.53 12.49
N THR A 50 4.30 -8.04 12.10
CA THR A 50 3.15 -8.89 11.76
C THR A 50 2.97 -9.07 10.25
N ASN A 51 3.65 -8.26 9.46
CA ASN A 51 3.48 -8.14 8.01
C ASN A 51 2.07 -7.64 7.62
N ALA A 52 1.37 -6.98 8.53
CA ALA A 52 0.08 -6.36 8.24
C ALA A 52 0.31 -5.11 7.39
N LEU A 53 -0.53 -4.93 6.38
CA LEU A 53 -0.49 -3.79 5.47
C LEU A 53 -1.80 -3.02 5.56
N ARG A 54 -1.71 -1.77 6.01
CA ARG A 54 -2.86 -0.86 6.08
C ARG A 54 -2.84 0.02 4.84
N LEU A 55 -4.01 0.22 4.23
CA LEU A 55 -4.16 0.97 2.98
C LEU A 55 -5.10 2.14 3.17
N SER A 56 -4.82 3.25 2.48
CA SER A 56 -5.69 4.42 2.44
C SER A 56 -5.49 5.17 1.13
N SER A 57 -6.58 5.69 0.55
CA SER A 57 -6.48 6.63 -0.57
C SER A 57 -6.31 8.07 -0.08
N CYS A 58 -6.53 8.31 1.21
CA CYS A 58 -6.58 9.66 1.80
C CYS A 58 -7.60 10.55 1.10
N GLY A 59 -8.64 9.96 0.49
CA GLY A 59 -9.62 10.68 -0.28
C GLY A 59 -9.20 11.02 -1.70
N TYR A 60 -7.97 10.67 -2.10
CA TYR A 60 -7.43 10.95 -3.44
C TYR A 60 -7.46 9.69 -4.31
N GLN A 61 -8.62 9.39 -4.85
CA GLN A 61 -8.82 8.16 -5.65
C GLN A 61 -8.38 8.38 -7.11
N THR A 62 -7.07 8.54 -7.30
CA THR A 62 -6.45 8.78 -8.60
C THR A 62 -5.81 7.49 -9.14
N ASN A 63 -5.48 7.50 -10.43
CA ASN A 63 -4.75 6.39 -11.05
C ASN A 63 -3.37 6.21 -10.42
N THR A 64 -2.70 7.28 -10.03
CA THR A 64 -1.40 7.20 -9.36
C THR A 64 -1.53 6.54 -7.99
N THR A 65 -2.51 6.93 -7.19
CA THR A 65 -2.76 6.28 -5.88
C THR A 65 -3.01 4.78 -6.08
N LYS A 66 -3.89 4.43 -7.01
CA LYS A 66 -4.22 3.03 -7.30
C LYS A 66 -2.98 2.25 -7.75
N SER A 67 -2.15 2.84 -8.60
CA SER A 67 -0.91 2.21 -9.04
C SER A 67 0.04 1.91 -7.88
N ARG A 68 0.22 2.89 -6.98
CA ARG A 68 1.09 2.69 -5.80
C ARG A 68 0.56 1.60 -4.89
N LEU A 69 -0.75 1.61 -4.61
CA LEU A 69 -1.38 0.59 -3.76
C LEU A 69 -1.24 -0.80 -4.38
N ASN A 70 -1.45 -0.93 -5.70
CA ASN A 70 -1.30 -2.22 -6.39
C ASN A 70 0.14 -2.70 -6.42
N ALA A 71 1.12 -1.80 -6.50
CA ALA A 71 2.52 -2.17 -6.41
C ALA A 71 2.86 -2.75 -5.02
N LEU A 72 2.32 -2.15 -3.96
CA LEU A 72 2.47 -2.66 -2.60
C LEU A 72 1.80 -4.03 -2.44
N LEU A 73 0.59 -4.17 -2.95
CA LEU A 73 -0.16 -5.42 -2.85
C LEU A 73 0.54 -6.55 -3.62
N SER A 74 1.01 -6.25 -4.82
CA SER A 74 1.74 -7.22 -5.65
C SER A 74 2.98 -7.76 -4.94
N GLU A 75 3.66 -6.91 -4.17
CA GLU A 75 4.91 -7.26 -3.50
C GLU A 75 4.67 -7.92 -2.14
N PHE A 76 3.72 -7.41 -1.36
CA PHE A 76 3.55 -7.81 0.05
C PHE A 76 2.28 -8.63 0.30
N LYS A 77 1.30 -8.57 -0.59
CA LYS A 77 0.02 -9.29 -0.47
C LYS A 77 -0.36 -9.88 -1.82
N TYR A 78 0.46 -10.79 -2.30
CA TYR A 78 0.27 -11.42 -3.60
C TYR A 78 -1.15 -11.99 -3.74
N GLY A 79 -1.78 -11.76 -4.88
CA GLY A 79 -3.15 -12.19 -5.14
C GLY A 79 -4.20 -11.15 -4.77
N CYS A 80 -3.80 -10.02 -4.19
CA CYS A 80 -4.71 -8.91 -3.87
C CYS A 80 -4.51 -7.77 -4.86
N ARG A 81 -5.60 -7.07 -5.17
CA ARG A 81 -5.52 -5.86 -5.99
C ARG A 81 -6.66 -4.90 -5.69
N VAL A 82 -6.40 -3.62 -5.93
CA VAL A 82 -7.41 -2.56 -5.94
C VAL A 82 -7.81 -2.30 -7.37
N PHE A 83 -9.10 -2.22 -7.63
CA PHE A 83 -9.59 -1.86 -8.96
C PHE A 83 -10.82 -0.95 -8.84
N GLN A 84 -11.15 -0.30 -9.95
CA GLN A 84 -12.27 0.63 -10.03
C GLN A 84 -13.30 0.09 -11.00
N LYS A 85 -14.58 0.15 -10.62
CA LYS A 85 -15.71 -0.21 -11.47
C LYS A 85 -16.85 0.76 -11.18
N GLN A 86 -17.37 1.41 -12.23
CA GLN A 86 -18.48 2.37 -12.10
C GLN A 86 -18.19 3.43 -11.02
N TRP A 87 -16.97 3.98 -11.05
CA TRP A 87 -16.46 5.05 -10.16
C TRP A 87 -16.13 4.61 -8.74
N ASP A 88 -16.55 3.41 -8.31
CA ASP A 88 -16.25 2.90 -6.98
C ASP A 88 -14.98 2.05 -6.97
N TRP A 89 -14.24 2.11 -5.88
CA TRP A 89 -13.04 1.31 -5.66
C TRP A 89 -13.36 0.06 -4.86
N TYR A 90 -12.71 -1.04 -5.26
CA TYR A 90 -12.86 -2.35 -4.63
C TYR A 90 -11.50 -2.95 -4.35
N LEU A 91 -11.43 -3.79 -3.31
CA LEU A 91 -10.28 -4.68 -3.07
C LEU A 91 -10.72 -6.11 -3.37
N GLN A 92 -9.92 -6.81 -4.18
CA GLN A 92 -10.12 -8.21 -4.50
C GLN A 92 -8.96 -9.03 -3.96
N ASN A 93 -9.27 -10.14 -3.26
CA ASN A 93 -8.29 -11.18 -2.97
C ASN A 93 -8.74 -12.48 -3.65
N VAL A 94 -8.05 -13.61 -3.35
CA VAL A 94 -8.34 -14.88 -4.01
C VAL A 94 -9.75 -15.42 -3.68
N ASN A 95 -10.36 -14.97 -2.60
CA ASN A 95 -11.62 -15.51 -2.10
C ASN A 95 -12.80 -14.58 -2.30
N GLN A 96 -12.60 -13.26 -2.36
CA GLN A 96 -13.71 -12.31 -2.34
C GLN A 96 -13.32 -10.96 -2.92
N THR A 97 -14.35 -10.17 -3.22
CA THR A 97 -14.23 -8.76 -3.58
C THR A 97 -15.05 -7.96 -2.56
N VAL A 98 -14.44 -6.95 -1.98
CA VAL A 98 -15.09 -6.06 -1.02
C VAL A 98 -14.92 -4.61 -1.44
N ASP A 99 -15.77 -3.73 -0.92
CA ASP A 99 -15.57 -2.29 -1.10
C ASP A 99 -14.22 -1.89 -0.51
N PHE A 100 -13.51 -1.00 -1.20
CA PHE A 100 -12.30 -0.40 -0.65
C PHE A 100 -12.70 0.69 0.36
N TRP A 101 -12.08 0.68 1.53
CA TRP A 101 -12.23 1.78 2.48
C TRP A 101 -10.86 2.20 3.02
N ASP A 102 -10.76 3.49 3.34
CA ASP A 102 -9.52 4.03 3.90
C ASP A 102 -9.30 3.47 5.31
N GLY A 103 -8.10 2.93 5.52
CA GLY A 103 -7.74 2.30 6.79
C GLY A 103 -7.93 0.81 6.83
N MET A 104 -8.33 0.17 5.73
CA MET A 104 -8.44 -1.30 5.71
C MET A 104 -7.08 -1.95 5.91
N ILE A 105 -7.08 -3.08 6.61
CA ILE A 105 -5.86 -3.80 6.98
C ILE A 105 -5.91 -5.20 6.40
N LEU A 106 -4.81 -5.61 5.78
CA LEU A 106 -4.62 -6.95 5.23
C LEU A 106 -3.53 -7.66 6.02
N CYS A 107 -3.83 -8.84 6.54
CA CYS A 107 -2.89 -9.60 7.33
C CYS A 107 -3.12 -11.09 7.12
N GLN A 108 -2.06 -11.82 6.76
CA GLN A 108 -2.09 -13.28 6.61
C GLN A 108 -3.22 -13.77 5.69
N GLY A 109 -3.43 -13.06 4.56
CA GLY A 109 -4.44 -13.43 3.57
C GLY A 109 -5.86 -12.99 3.92
N GLU A 110 -6.05 -12.32 5.05
CA GLU A 110 -7.37 -11.87 5.50
C GLU A 110 -7.49 -10.35 5.47
N ILE A 111 -8.70 -9.89 5.23
CA ILE A 111 -9.08 -8.48 5.35
C ILE A 111 -9.64 -8.30 6.75
N LEU A 112 -8.99 -7.48 7.54
CA LEU A 112 -9.39 -7.25 8.94
C LEU A 112 -10.40 -6.12 9.08
#